data_e03f2265c5753ae9d3c6a732bc2a39da
#
_entry.id   e03f2265c5753ae9d3c6a732bc2a39da
#
_cell.length_a   1.000
_cell.length_b   1.000
_cell.length_c   1.000
_cell.angle_alpha   90.00
_cell.angle_beta   90.00
_cell.angle_gamma   90.00
#
_symmetry.space_group_name_H-M   'P 1'
#
loop_
_entity.id
_entity.type
_entity.pdbx_description
1 polymer ?
#
loop_
_entity_poly.entity_id
_entity_poly.type
_entity_poly.pdbx_seq_one_letter_code
_entity_poly.pdbx_strand_id
1 'polypeptide(L)'
;MSASTAIGMVGESLRNFLDDEMLITPNVNVTLLAPDEPGGTRRINLFLYKVEQNAFLRNMDWQVSRTDPTRLTPPPLSLNLHYLMTAYALNDSHTGNTTAHEILGDAMRVFHDRPIVPDTYLVAGLNDAREQLKISQSHVDLDELSKIWTTFSEPFRLSVVYEVSVVQLDQAPDIERALPTRVSEIGVPDVGAPFSPPSVDEMAPLSGAPGTVLTFSGSNLSGWRAYVRIFGQLILDGQEIADDSFDATIPAGLPQGFHQIRVDISRLHRKTFFFEVTA
;
A
#
# COMPACT_ATOMS: atom_id res chain seq x y z
N MET A 1 -9.45 11.16 17.12
CA MET A 1 -8.03 10.94 17.46
C MET A 1 -7.98 10.22 18.80
N SER A 2 -7.43 9.01 18.82
CA SER A 2 -7.27 8.24 20.04
C SER A 2 -6.09 8.80 20.85
N ALA A 3 -6.37 9.34 22.03
CA ALA A 3 -5.35 9.89 22.90
C ALA A 3 -4.41 8.81 23.46
N SER A 4 -3.27 9.21 24.03
CA SER A 4 -2.36 8.29 24.76
C SER A 4 -3.05 7.54 25.90
N THR A 5 -4.21 8.02 26.35
CA THR A 5 -5.08 7.43 27.39
C THR A 5 -6.03 6.35 26.88
N ALA A 6 -6.04 6.05 25.57
CA ALA A 6 -7.01 5.12 24.94
C ALA A 6 -7.03 3.73 25.59
N ILE A 7 -5.89 3.22 26.08
CA ILE A 7 -5.83 1.91 26.76
C ILE A 7 -6.76 1.92 27.99
N GLY A 8 -6.70 2.96 28.82
CA GLY A 8 -7.58 3.09 29.98
C GLY A 8 -9.06 3.28 29.59
N MET A 9 -9.30 4.10 28.56
CA MET A 9 -10.65 4.34 28.05
C MET A 9 -11.32 3.06 27.52
N VAL A 10 -10.56 2.15 26.88
CA VAL A 10 -11.08 0.84 26.45
C VAL A 10 -11.54 0.03 27.65
N GLY A 11 -10.74 -0.06 28.73
CA GLY A 11 -11.15 -0.76 29.94
C GLY A 11 -12.46 -0.20 30.52
N GLU A 12 -12.58 1.13 30.62
CA GLU A 12 -13.81 1.79 31.05
C GLU A 12 -15.00 1.52 30.15
N SER A 13 -14.81 1.54 28.83
CA SER A 13 -15.86 1.23 27.85
C SER A 13 -16.36 -0.21 28.01
N LEU A 14 -15.45 -1.18 28.20
CA LEU A 14 -15.82 -2.57 28.45
C LEU A 14 -16.56 -2.74 29.78
N ARG A 15 -16.14 -2.02 30.81
CA ARG A 15 -16.82 -2.01 32.09
C ARG A 15 -18.25 -1.49 31.97
N ASN A 16 -18.45 -0.33 31.33
CA ASN A 16 -19.77 0.25 31.13
C ASN A 16 -20.66 -0.66 30.29
N PHE A 17 -20.09 -1.31 29.27
CA PHE A 17 -20.79 -2.24 28.41
C PHE A 17 -21.30 -3.46 29.18
N LEU A 18 -20.47 -4.09 30.01
CA LEU A 18 -20.89 -5.23 30.84
C LEU A 18 -21.87 -4.81 31.93
N ASP A 19 -21.63 -3.67 32.58
CA ASP A 19 -22.46 -3.19 33.71
C ASP A 19 -23.92 -2.97 33.30
N ASP A 20 -24.15 -2.52 32.07
CA ASP A 20 -25.50 -2.27 31.50
C ASP A 20 -26.15 -3.51 30.84
N GLU A 21 -25.37 -4.39 30.22
CA GLU A 21 -25.91 -5.49 29.41
C GLU A 21 -25.98 -6.85 30.12
N MET A 22 -25.40 -6.97 31.30
CA MET A 22 -25.53 -8.19 32.10
C MET A 22 -26.94 -8.29 32.71
N LEU A 23 -27.53 -9.48 32.59
CA LEU A 23 -28.92 -9.75 33.01
C LEU A 23 -29.03 -10.47 34.36
N ILE A 24 -27.89 -10.92 34.90
CA ILE A 24 -27.87 -11.69 36.12
C ILE A 24 -28.32 -10.88 37.33
N THR A 25 -29.17 -11.47 38.18
CA THR A 25 -29.68 -10.83 39.40
C THR A 25 -29.23 -11.61 40.65
N PRO A 26 -28.92 -10.90 41.77
CA PRO A 26 -28.76 -9.45 41.90
C PRO A 26 -27.57 -8.94 41.05
N ASN A 27 -27.53 -7.63 40.78
CA ASN A 27 -26.50 -7.01 39.96
C ASN A 27 -25.09 -7.36 40.43
N VAL A 28 -24.19 -7.43 39.47
CA VAL A 28 -22.78 -7.78 39.66
C VAL A 28 -21.93 -6.54 39.41
N ASN A 29 -20.99 -6.26 40.26
CA ASN A 29 -20.05 -5.15 40.03
C ASN A 29 -19.03 -5.52 38.96
N VAL A 30 -18.85 -4.68 37.97
CA VAL A 30 -17.77 -4.84 36.96
C VAL A 30 -16.55 -4.07 37.42
N THR A 31 -15.40 -4.73 37.54
CA THR A 31 -14.15 -4.15 38.06
C THR A 31 -12.98 -4.36 37.07
N LEU A 32 -11.97 -3.52 37.19
CA LEU A 32 -10.74 -3.57 36.36
C LEU A 32 -9.49 -3.78 37.23
N LEU A 33 -9.67 -4.39 38.39
CA LEU A 33 -8.64 -4.58 39.41
C LEU A 33 -7.67 -5.70 39.04
N ALA A 34 -6.48 -5.70 39.65
CA ALA A 34 -5.66 -6.91 39.62
C ALA A 34 -6.37 -8.03 40.43
N PRO A 35 -6.16 -9.32 40.07
CA PRO A 35 -6.84 -10.43 40.76
C PRO A 35 -6.64 -10.50 42.28
N ASP A 36 -5.50 -10.01 42.78
CA ASP A 36 -5.12 -9.96 44.20
C ASP A 36 -5.51 -8.65 44.89
N GLU A 37 -6.07 -7.68 44.18
CA GLU A 37 -6.58 -6.46 44.80
C GLU A 37 -7.94 -6.69 45.48
N PRO A 38 -8.15 -6.07 46.64
CA PRO A 38 -9.40 -6.21 47.40
C PRO A 38 -10.56 -5.60 46.58
N GLY A 39 -11.64 -6.35 46.46
CA GLY A 39 -12.84 -5.92 45.72
C GLY A 39 -14.09 -6.56 46.31
N GLY A 40 -15.25 -6.24 45.76
CA GLY A 40 -16.53 -6.82 46.20
C GLY A 40 -16.57 -8.33 46.01
N THR A 41 -17.31 -8.99 46.93
CA THR A 41 -17.44 -10.45 46.93
C THR A 41 -18.25 -11.01 45.77
N ARG A 42 -19.06 -10.18 45.09
CA ARG A 42 -19.85 -10.51 43.90
C ARG A 42 -19.48 -9.56 42.78
N ARG A 43 -18.58 -10.00 41.91
CA ARG A 43 -18.06 -9.18 40.82
C ARG A 43 -17.63 -10.00 39.61
N ILE A 44 -17.64 -9.37 38.47
CA ILE A 44 -16.87 -9.79 37.30
C ILE A 44 -15.68 -8.83 37.14
N ASN A 45 -14.50 -9.36 36.94
CA ASN A 45 -13.27 -8.60 36.87
C ASN A 45 -12.62 -8.75 35.51
N LEU A 46 -12.25 -7.64 34.89
CA LEU A 46 -11.50 -7.57 33.62
C LEU A 46 -10.12 -7.01 33.92
N PHE A 47 -9.14 -7.87 34.08
CA PHE A 47 -7.76 -7.47 34.32
C PHE A 47 -6.98 -7.43 33.02
N LEU A 48 -6.44 -6.25 32.63
CA LEU A 48 -5.54 -6.11 31.50
C LEU A 48 -4.16 -6.67 31.89
N TYR A 49 -3.82 -7.84 31.39
CA TYR A 49 -2.57 -8.51 31.77
C TYR A 49 -1.50 -8.43 30.70
N LYS A 50 -1.87 -8.12 29.43
CA LYS A 50 -0.92 -8.05 28.31
C LYS A 50 -1.37 -7.01 27.30
N VAL A 51 -0.41 -6.23 26.82
CA VAL A 51 -0.56 -5.30 25.70
C VAL A 51 0.50 -5.63 24.66
N GLU A 52 0.11 -5.82 23.42
CA GLU A 52 1.06 -6.08 22.36
C GLU A 52 0.72 -5.30 21.08
N GLN A 53 1.73 -5.03 20.29
CA GLN A 53 1.54 -4.37 19.01
C GLN A 53 0.89 -5.32 18.02
N ASN A 54 -0.14 -4.85 17.29
CA ASN A 54 -0.79 -5.62 16.26
C ASN A 54 0.19 -5.92 15.12
N ALA A 55 0.45 -7.22 14.89
CA ALA A 55 1.45 -7.67 13.93
C ALA A 55 1.11 -7.31 12.47
N PHE A 56 -0.18 -7.22 12.14
CA PHE A 56 -0.65 -6.94 10.77
C PHE A 56 -0.60 -5.45 10.43
N LEU A 57 -0.72 -4.57 11.42
CA LEU A 57 -0.79 -3.12 11.23
C LEU A 57 0.54 -2.41 11.53
N ARG A 58 1.52 -3.13 12.04
CA ARG A 58 2.83 -2.60 12.42
C ARG A 58 3.63 -1.95 11.27
N ASN A 59 3.43 -2.43 10.05
CA ASN A 59 4.16 -1.99 8.85
C ASN A 59 3.29 -1.14 7.91
N MET A 60 2.30 -0.43 8.44
CA MET A 60 1.49 0.48 7.63
C MET A 60 2.33 1.67 7.14
N ASP A 61 2.11 2.07 5.91
CA ASP A 61 2.71 3.28 5.35
C ASP A 61 2.09 4.56 5.93
N TRP A 62 2.76 5.68 5.69
CA TRP A 62 2.27 7.00 6.01
C TRP A 62 0.90 7.24 5.36
N GLN A 63 -0.01 7.82 6.11
CA GLN A 63 -1.39 8.06 5.70
C GLN A 63 -1.62 9.55 5.45
N VAL A 64 -2.57 9.86 4.55
CA VAL A 64 -2.99 11.26 4.37
C VAL A 64 -3.64 11.75 5.66
N SER A 65 -3.21 12.92 6.14
CA SER A 65 -3.76 13.54 7.34
C SER A 65 -5.27 13.79 7.18
N ARG A 66 -6.04 13.51 8.22
CA ARG A 66 -7.51 13.75 8.23
C ARG A 66 -7.86 15.21 8.33
N THR A 67 -6.94 16.02 8.89
CA THR A 67 -7.14 17.46 9.10
C THR A 67 -6.59 18.30 7.96
N ASP A 68 -5.54 17.81 7.30
CA ASP A 68 -4.92 18.49 6.15
C ASP A 68 -4.56 17.47 5.06
N PRO A 69 -5.33 17.40 3.96
CA PRO A 69 -5.10 16.44 2.89
C PRO A 69 -3.79 16.69 2.10
N THR A 70 -3.07 17.78 2.38
CA THR A 70 -1.75 18.07 1.79
C THR A 70 -0.61 17.48 2.59
N ARG A 71 -0.90 16.86 3.74
CA ARG A 71 0.08 16.30 4.65
C ARG A 71 -0.08 14.79 4.83
N LEU A 72 1.04 14.16 5.15
CA LEU A 72 1.11 12.76 5.56
C LEU A 72 1.34 12.70 7.07
N THR A 73 0.63 11.82 7.75
CA THR A 73 0.85 11.46 9.13
C THR A 73 1.42 10.04 9.22
N PRO A 74 2.29 9.75 10.18
CA PRO A 74 2.75 8.40 10.40
C PRO A 74 1.58 7.50 10.83
N PRO A 75 1.69 6.17 10.60
CA PRO A 75 0.66 5.25 11.04
C PRO A 75 0.52 5.27 12.57
N PRO A 76 -0.70 5.13 13.10
CA PRO A 76 -0.93 5.05 14.54
C PRO A 76 -0.29 3.79 15.11
N LEU A 77 0.05 3.83 16.39
CA LEU A 77 0.44 2.63 17.11
C LEU A 77 -0.81 1.76 17.35
N SER A 78 -0.91 0.66 16.64
CA SER A 78 -2.02 -0.27 16.70
C SER A 78 -1.74 -1.37 17.72
N LEU A 79 -2.62 -1.55 18.70
CA LEU A 79 -2.45 -2.44 19.83
C LEU A 79 -3.58 -3.47 19.93
N ASN A 80 -3.22 -4.65 20.43
CA ASN A 80 -4.13 -5.66 20.92
C ASN A 80 -4.02 -5.70 22.45
N LEU A 81 -5.16 -5.62 23.13
CA LEU A 81 -5.26 -5.65 24.59
C LEU A 81 -5.82 -6.98 25.03
N HIS A 82 -5.11 -7.67 25.94
CA HIS A 82 -5.54 -8.97 26.44
C HIS A 82 -6.04 -8.84 27.88
N TYR A 83 -7.31 -9.17 28.06
CA TYR A 83 -8.00 -9.11 29.35
C TYR A 83 -8.25 -10.50 29.90
N LEU A 84 -7.90 -10.68 31.16
CA LEU A 84 -8.29 -11.86 31.96
C LEU A 84 -9.64 -11.56 32.63
N MET A 85 -10.68 -12.24 32.16
CA MET A 85 -12.02 -12.15 32.73
C MET A 85 -12.20 -13.20 33.81
N THR A 86 -12.50 -12.80 35.04
CA THR A 86 -12.64 -13.68 36.20
C THR A 86 -13.87 -13.28 37.04
N ALA A 87 -14.70 -14.25 37.37
CA ALA A 87 -15.87 -14.05 38.20
C ALA A 87 -15.58 -14.38 39.69
N TYR A 88 -16.11 -13.55 40.58
CA TYR A 88 -16.02 -13.73 42.03
C TYR A 88 -17.42 -13.80 42.62
N ALA A 89 -17.63 -14.81 43.44
CA ALA A 89 -18.82 -14.97 44.27
C ALA A 89 -18.45 -15.72 45.57
N LEU A 90 -19.30 -15.63 46.55
CA LEU A 90 -19.18 -16.48 47.73
C LEU A 90 -19.45 -17.94 47.35
N ASN A 91 -18.62 -18.84 47.87
CA ASN A 91 -18.85 -20.26 47.71
C ASN A 91 -20.07 -20.67 48.52
N ASP A 92 -20.97 -21.38 47.88
CA ASP A 92 -22.05 -22.09 48.57
C ASP A 92 -21.53 -23.43 49.08
N SER A 93 -21.91 -23.81 50.28
CA SER A 93 -21.45 -25.05 50.92
C SER A 93 -21.99 -26.33 50.23
N HIS A 94 -23.08 -26.21 49.44
CA HIS A 94 -23.71 -27.32 48.74
C HIS A 94 -23.42 -27.35 47.23
N THR A 95 -23.39 -26.17 46.61
CA THR A 95 -23.24 -26.01 45.15
C THR A 95 -21.86 -25.51 44.71
N GLY A 96 -21.00 -25.17 45.68
CA GLY A 96 -19.65 -24.69 45.39
C GLY A 96 -19.66 -23.33 44.68
N ASN A 97 -18.97 -23.24 43.52
CA ASN A 97 -18.78 -22.00 42.76
C ASN A 97 -19.85 -21.73 41.69
N THR A 98 -21.03 -22.36 41.75
CA THR A 98 -22.07 -22.24 40.71
C THR A 98 -22.40 -20.79 40.37
N THR A 99 -22.57 -19.95 41.39
CA THR A 99 -22.86 -18.51 41.20
C THR A 99 -21.75 -17.78 40.44
N ALA A 100 -20.47 -18.09 40.68
CA ALA A 100 -19.38 -17.52 39.92
C ALA A 100 -19.41 -17.96 38.43
N HIS A 101 -19.78 -19.23 38.20
CA HIS A 101 -19.93 -19.75 36.81
C HIS A 101 -21.09 -19.08 36.07
N GLU A 102 -22.21 -18.81 36.76
CA GLU A 102 -23.36 -18.08 36.20
C GLU A 102 -22.97 -16.64 35.81
N ILE A 103 -22.25 -15.92 36.72
CA ILE A 103 -21.73 -14.58 36.44
C ILE A 103 -20.80 -14.58 35.24
N LEU A 104 -19.86 -15.55 35.17
CA LEU A 104 -18.95 -15.68 34.05
C LEU A 104 -19.69 -15.95 32.75
N GLY A 105 -20.67 -16.87 32.79
CA GLY A 105 -21.48 -17.23 31.63
C GLY A 105 -22.27 -16.06 31.06
N ASP A 106 -22.88 -15.23 31.93
CA ASP A 106 -23.62 -14.05 31.50
C ASP A 106 -22.70 -12.98 30.90
N ALA A 107 -21.52 -12.71 31.49
CA ALA A 107 -20.52 -11.81 30.89
C ALA A 107 -20.01 -12.31 29.53
N MET A 108 -19.78 -13.63 29.40
CA MET A 108 -19.40 -14.23 28.13
C MET A 108 -20.49 -14.09 27.06
N ARG A 109 -21.76 -14.24 27.46
CA ARG A 109 -22.91 -14.03 26.57
C ARG A 109 -22.92 -12.60 26.00
N VAL A 110 -22.72 -11.58 26.84
CA VAL A 110 -22.67 -10.18 26.41
C VAL A 110 -21.63 -9.98 25.32
N PHE A 111 -20.41 -10.48 25.51
CA PHE A 111 -19.34 -10.34 24.53
C PHE A 111 -19.54 -11.19 23.28
N HIS A 112 -20.24 -12.31 23.39
CA HIS A 112 -20.60 -13.16 22.27
C HIS A 112 -21.71 -12.53 21.41
N ASP A 113 -22.76 -11.99 22.03
CA ASP A 113 -23.90 -11.40 21.36
C ASP A 113 -23.52 -10.12 20.62
N ARG A 114 -22.56 -9.36 21.20
CA ARG A 114 -22.08 -8.10 20.62
C ARG A 114 -20.55 -8.04 20.62
N PRO A 115 -19.91 -8.68 19.63
CA PRO A 115 -18.45 -8.77 19.55
C PRO A 115 -17.78 -7.44 19.15
N ILE A 116 -18.57 -6.43 18.80
CA ILE A 116 -18.12 -5.05 18.55
C ILE A 116 -18.76 -4.17 19.63
N VAL A 117 -17.93 -3.43 20.40
CA VAL A 117 -18.42 -2.53 21.43
C VAL A 117 -19.30 -1.45 20.79
N PRO A 118 -20.58 -1.33 21.18
CA PRO A 118 -21.45 -0.28 20.67
C PRO A 118 -20.95 1.12 21.04
N ASP A 119 -21.12 2.09 20.14
CA ASP A 119 -20.66 3.48 20.32
C ASP A 119 -21.23 4.13 21.59
N THR A 120 -22.41 3.69 22.05
CA THR A 120 -23.07 4.18 23.28
C THR A 120 -22.26 3.93 24.53
N TYR A 121 -21.41 2.91 24.55
CA TYR A 121 -20.57 2.55 25.69
C TYR A 121 -19.14 3.07 25.58
N LEU A 122 -18.77 3.64 24.42
CA LEU A 122 -17.45 4.18 24.22
C LEU A 122 -17.27 5.46 25.06
N VAL A 123 -16.19 5.49 25.84
CA VAL A 123 -15.80 6.68 26.58
C VAL A 123 -15.41 7.81 25.61
N ALA A 124 -15.74 9.04 25.99
CA ALA A 124 -15.40 10.23 25.19
C ALA A 124 -13.89 10.26 24.85
N GLY A 125 -13.59 10.35 23.55
CA GLY A 125 -12.24 10.25 23.01
C GLY A 125 -11.97 8.97 22.21
N LEU A 126 -12.79 7.92 22.37
CA LEU A 126 -12.78 6.74 21.50
C LEU A 126 -13.79 6.83 20.35
N ASN A 127 -14.81 7.68 20.44
CA ASN A 127 -15.86 7.83 19.41
C ASN A 127 -15.33 8.24 18.04
N ASP A 128 -14.20 8.94 18.01
CA ASP A 128 -13.52 9.35 16.77
C ASP A 128 -12.42 8.39 16.32
N ALA A 129 -12.33 7.21 16.95
CA ALA A 129 -11.34 6.20 16.57
C ALA A 129 -11.58 5.72 15.12
N ARG A 130 -10.49 5.38 14.43
CA ARG A 130 -10.57 4.89 13.04
C ARG A 130 -11.15 3.48 12.98
N GLU A 131 -10.89 2.70 14.01
CA GLU A 131 -11.23 1.30 14.10
C GLU A 131 -12.27 1.06 15.20
N GLN A 132 -13.14 0.10 14.94
CA GLN A 132 -14.08 -0.39 15.95
C GLN A 132 -13.39 -1.32 16.92
N LEU A 133 -13.73 -1.24 18.21
CA LEU A 133 -13.23 -2.16 19.22
C LEU A 133 -13.91 -3.52 19.06
N LYS A 134 -13.15 -4.50 18.60
CA LYS A 134 -13.62 -5.89 18.43
C LYS A 134 -13.17 -6.71 19.62
N ILE A 135 -14.09 -7.46 20.20
CA ILE A 135 -13.84 -8.38 21.31
C ILE A 135 -13.83 -9.80 20.74
N SER A 136 -12.78 -10.54 20.99
CA SER A 136 -12.69 -11.95 20.63
C SER A 136 -12.16 -12.77 21.80
N GLN A 137 -12.72 -13.95 21.99
CA GLN A 137 -12.18 -14.90 22.99
C GLN A 137 -10.85 -15.45 22.46
N SER A 138 -9.79 -15.30 23.24
CA SER A 138 -8.49 -15.89 22.95
C SER A 138 -8.43 -17.34 23.45
N HIS A 139 -7.89 -18.21 22.63
CA HIS A 139 -7.59 -19.57 23.06
C HIS A 139 -6.27 -19.56 23.85
N VAL A 140 -6.40 -19.78 25.15
CA VAL A 140 -5.28 -19.89 26.09
C VAL A 140 -5.35 -21.24 26.77
N ASP A 141 -4.25 -21.95 26.81
CA ASP A 141 -4.21 -23.26 27.46
C ASP A 141 -4.11 -23.12 29.00
N LEU A 142 -4.31 -24.22 29.72
CA LEU A 142 -4.27 -24.24 31.16
C LEU A 142 -2.87 -23.90 31.72
N ASP A 143 -1.82 -24.24 30.99
CA ASP A 143 -0.44 -23.96 31.39
C ASP A 143 -0.16 -22.45 31.36
N GLU A 144 -0.61 -21.77 30.30
CA GLU A 144 -0.49 -20.31 30.19
C GLU A 144 -1.34 -19.60 31.25
N LEU A 145 -2.59 -20.01 31.46
CA LEU A 145 -3.44 -19.48 32.53
C LEU A 145 -2.78 -19.71 33.90
N SER A 146 -2.21 -20.87 34.17
CA SER A 146 -1.49 -21.17 35.39
C SER A 146 -0.31 -20.23 35.60
N LYS A 147 0.46 -19.94 34.55
CA LYS A 147 1.58 -18.97 34.59
C LYS A 147 1.11 -17.56 34.94
N ILE A 148 -0.02 -17.12 34.38
CA ILE A 148 -0.62 -15.82 34.70
C ILE A 148 -1.01 -15.81 36.21
N TRP A 149 -1.71 -16.83 36.67
CA TRP A 149 -2.17 -16.92 38.07
C TRP A 149 -1.04 -17.04 39.09
N THR A 150 0.09 -17.64 38.73
CA THR A 150 1.24 -17.73 39.66
C THR A 150 1.88 -16.37 40.01
N THR A 151 1.58 -15.33 39.23
CA THR A 151 2.06 -13.96 39.54
C THR A 151 1.27 -13.27 40.65
N PHE A 152 0.09 -13.79 41.00
CA PHE A 152 -0.80 -13.23 42.03
C PHE A 152 -0.74 -14.05 43.32
N SER A 153 -1.01 -13.40 44.45
CA SER A 153 -1.08 -14.05 45.77
C SER A 153 -2.43 -14.75 46.03
N GLU A 154 -3.23 -14.97 44.97
CA GLU A 154 -4.55 -15.56 45.05
C GLU A 154 -4.58 -16.96 44.40
N PRO A 155 -5.42 -17.89 44.92
CA PRO A 155 -5.56 -19.21 44.31
C PRO A 155 -6.17 -19.08 42.92
N PHE A 156 -5.83 -20.03 42.05
CA PHE A 156 -6.39 -20.13 40.71
C PHE A 156 -7.92 -20.08 40.72
N ARG A 157 -8.49 -19.24 39.87
CA ARG A 157 -9.93 -19.16 39.61
C ARG A 157 -10.22 -19.38 38.14
N LEU A 158 -11.40 -19.95 37.84
CA LEU A 158 -11.84 -20.12 36.48
C LEU A 158 -11.89 -18.76 35.79
N SER A 159 -11.16 -18.65 34.67
CA SER A 159 -10.97 -17.40 33.95
C SER A 159 -11.01 -17.66 32.46
N VAL A 160 -11.41 -16.64 31.70
CA VAL A 160 -11.42 -16.63 30.24
C VAL A 160 -10.64 -15.43 29.76
N VAL A 161 -9.87 -15.63 28.71
CA VAL A 161 -9.09 -14.54 28.11
C VAL A 161 -9.82 -13.97 26.90
N TYR A 162 -9.90 -12.65 26.85
CA TYR A 162 -10.41 -11.91 25.71
C TYR A 162 -9.34 -10.99 25.15
N GLU A 163 -9.27 -10.95 23.82
CA GLU A 163 -8.50 -9.96 23.08
C GLU A 163 -9.43 -8.85 22.59
N VAL A 164 -9.04 -7.61 22.83
CA VAL A 164 -9.71 -6.43 22.30
C VAL A 164 -8.78 -5.78 21.27
N SER A 165 -9.19 -5.81 20.02
CA SER A 165 -8.44 -5.27 18.89
C SER A 165 -9.34 -4.42 17.98
N VAL A 166 -8.90 -3.41 17.31
CA VAL A 166 -7.59 -2.79 17.32
C VAL A 166 -7.69 -1.47 18.07
N VAL A 167 -6.84 -1.26 19.06
CA VAL A 167 -6.75 0.01 19.77
C VAL A 167 -5.63 0.83 19.15
N GLN A 168 -5.95 1.99 18.59
CA GLN A 168 -4.98 2.85 17.93
C GLN A 168 -4.63 4.06 18.79
N LEU A 169 -3.33 4.27 18.98
CA LEU A 169 -2.80 5.49 19.58
C LEU A 169 -2.24 6.37 18.48
N ASP A 170 -2.83 7.53 18.29
CA ASP A 170 -2.34 8.51 17.34
C ASP A 170 -1.05 9.17 17.85
N GLN A 171 -0.12 9.40 16.94
CA GLN A 171 1.10 10.12 17.28
C GLN A 171 0.84 11.63 17.41
N ALA A 172 1.78 12.32 18.08
CA ALA A 172 1.74 13.76 18.21
C ALA A 172 1.79 14.44 16.83
N PRO A 173 1.08 15.57 16.64
CA PRO A 173 0.93 16.25 15.35
C PRO A 173 2.25 16.80 14.78
N ASP A 174 3.33 16.83 15.55
CA ASP A 174 4.63 17.42 15.15
C ASP A 174 5.41 16.56 14.11
N ILE A 175 4.91 15.37 13.76
CA ILE A 175 5.60 14.45 12.84
C ILE A 175 4.91 14.41 11.46
N GLU A 176 4.18 15.44 11.10
CA GLU A 176 3.55 15.51 9.78
C GLU A 176 4.57 15.84 8.68
N ARG A 177 4.42 15.20 7.52
CA ARG A 177 5.22 15.48 6.32
C ARG A 177 4.34 16.03 5.21
N ALA A 178 4.86 16.97 4.44
CA ALA A 178 4.17 17.40 3.23
C ALA A 178 4.08 16.26 2.22
N LEU A 179 2.92 16.13 1.56
CA LEU A 179 2.82 15.26 0.41
C LEU A 179 3.79 15.69 -0.68
N PRO A 180 4.47 14.77 -1.37
CA PRO A 180 5.26 15.11 -2.54
C PRO A 180 4.36 15.78 -3.58
N THR A 181 4.85 16.88 -4.17
CA THR A 181 4.13 17.59 -5.22
C THR A 181 3.92 16.65 -6.41
N ARG A 182 2.68 16.41 -6.78
CA ARG A 182 2.37 15.64 -8.00
C ARG A 182 2.68 16.50 -9.21
N VAL A 183 3.40 15.93 -10.17
CA VAL A 183 3.46 16.49 -11.52
C VAL A 183 2.08 16.31 -12.13
N SER A 184 1.33 17.40 -12.31
CA SER A 184 -0.01 17.37 -12.90
C SER A 184 0.04 17.34 -14.42
N GLU A 185 1.12 17.89 -15.00
CA GLU A 185 1.31 17.98 -16.43
C GLU A 185 2.80 17.86 -16.75
N ILE A 186 3.14 17.01 -17.69
CA ILE A 186 4.47 16.97 -18.31
C ILE A 186 4.36 17.80 -19.59
N GLY A 187 4.93 18.99 -19.60
CA GLY A 187 4.99 19.81 -20.80
C GLY A 187 5.72 19.10 -21.93
N VAL A 188 5.44 19.49 -23.16
CA VAL A 188 6.20 19.01 -24.32
C VAL A 188 7.67 19.37 -24.09
N PRO A 189 8.62 18.42 -24.18
CA PRO A 189 10.03 18.73 -24.03
C PRO A 189 10.46 19.72 -25.10
N ASP A 190 10.91 20.90 -24.70
CA ASP A 190 11.54 21.86 -25.60
C ASP A 190 13.02 21.45 -25.75
N VAL A 191 13.31 20.78 -26.85
CA VAL A 191 14.68 20.39 -27.19
C VAL A 191 15.28 21.45 -28.08
N GLY A 192 15.88 22.45 -27.49
CA GLY A 192 16.69 23.44 -28.20
C GLY A 192 18.03 22.87 -28.64
N ALA A 193 18.05 21.92 -29.55
CA ALA A 193 19.28 21.43 -30.13
C ALA A 193 19.65 22.34 -31.33
N PRO A 194 20.85 22.96 -31.35
CA PRO A 194 21.31 23.74 -32.48
C PRO A 194 21.71 22.85 -33.66
N PHE A 195 21.10 21.68 -33.79
CA PHE A 195 21.42 20.66 -34.76
C PHE A 195 20.24 20.46 -35.70
N SER A 196 20.48 20.69 -36.99
CA SER A 196 19.53 20.40 -38.06
C SER A 196 19.87 19.02 -38.67
N PRO A 197 19.08 17.98 -38.40
CA PRO A 197 19.38 16.66 -38.95
C PRO A 197 19.34 16.66 -40.46
N PRO A 198 20.20 15.87 -41.13
CA PRO A 198 20.13 15.72 -42.58
C PRO A 198 18.85 15.01 -42.99
N SER A 199 18.22 15.42 -44.10
CA SER A 199 17.11 14.69 -44.70
C SER A 199 17.33 14.56 -46.22
N VAL A 200 16.92 13.42 -46.77
CA VAL A 200 16.85 13.22 -48.22
C VAL A 200 15.38 13.26 -48.61
N ASP A 201 15.00 14.23 -49.44
CA ASP A 201 13.60 14.48 -49.71
C ASP A 201 13.15 13.91 -51.06
N GLU A 202 14.00 13.99 -52.08
CA GLU A 202 13.65 13.58 -53.45
C GLU A 202 14.76 12.74 -54.09
N MET A 203 14.38 11.98 -55.10
CA MET A 203 15.25 11.22 -55.97
C MET A 203 14.77 11.38 -57.43
N ALA A 204 15.66 11.70 -58.34
CA ALA A 204 15.35 11.80 -59.78
C ALA A 204 16.50 11.24 -60.63
N PRO A 205 16.21 10.60 -61.78
CA PRO A 205 14.90 10.17 -62.26
C PRO A 205 14.35 8.96 -61.51
N LEU A 206 13.06 8.67 -61.67
CA LEU A 206 12.40 7.50 -61.02
C LEU A 206 12.46 6.23 -61.90
N SER A 207 12.88 6.35 -63.17
CA SER A 207 13.06 5.24 -64.07
C SER A 207 14.21 5.47 -65.02
N GLY A 208 14.81 4.41 -65.56
CA GLY A 208 15.87 4.48 -66.53
C GLY A 208 16.59 3.16 -66.76
N ALA A 209 17.50 3.10 -67.74
CA ALA A 209 18.32 1.94 -68.08
C ALA A 209 19.48 1.77 -67.03
N PRO A 210 20.11 0.59 -66.95
CA PRO A 210 21.39 0.43 -66.25
C PRO A 210 22.41 1.48 -66.70
N GLY A 211 23.14 2.09 -65.72
CA GLY A 211 24.02 3.23 -65.98
C GLY A 211 23.40 4.61 -65.74
N THR A 212 22.09 4.69 -65.55
CA THR A 212 21.42 5.95 -65.14
C THR A 212 21.99 6.52 -63.87
N VAL A 213 22.27 7.81 -63.86
CA VAL A 213 22.70 8.57 -62.73
C VAL A 213 21.45 9.04 -61.98
N LEU A 214 21.34 8.69 -60.69
CA LEU A 214 20.31 9.16 -59.80
C LEU A 214 20.84 10.31 -58.96
N THR A 215 20.14 11.41 -58.96
CA THR A 215 20.41 12.56 -58.08
C THR A 215 19.47 12.53 -56.92
N PHE A 216 20.01 12.54 -55.73
CA PHE A 216 19.27 12.65 -54.45
C PHE A 216 19.42 14.08 -53.95
N SER A 217 18.32 14.69 -53.56
CA SER A 217 18.30 16.05 -53.01
C SER A 217 17.58 16.08 -51.67
N GLY A 218 17.95 17.01 -50.83
CA GLY A 218 17.40 17.12 -49.49
C GLY A 218 17.81 18.39 -48.75
N SER A 219 17.86 18.32 -47.46
CA SER A 219 18.20 19.46 -46.60
C SER A 219 19.30 19.07 -45.61
N ASN A 220 20.21 19.99 -45.33
CA ASN A 220 21.31 19.82 -44.38
C ASN A 220 22.21 18.60 -44.68
N LEU A 221 22.45 18.30 -45.95
CA LEU A 221 23.23 17.13 -46.39
C LEU A 221 24.74 17.41 -46.43
N SER A 222 25.13 18.65 -46.60
CA SER A 222 26.56 19.05 -46.70
C SER A 222 27.36 18.63 -45.47
N GLY A 223 28.55 18.04 -45.69
CA GLY A 223 29.46 17.54 -44.68
C GLY A 223 29.12 16.15 -44.13
N TRP A 224 28.03 15.54 -44.53
CA TRP A 224 27.67 14.18 -44.18
C TRP A 224 28.11 13.17 -45.20
N ARG A 225 28.06 11.88 -44.84
CA ARG A 225 28.40 10.77 -45.76
C ARG A 225 27.19 10.02 -46.21
N ALA A 226 27.04 9.81 -47.51
CA ALA A 226 25.97 9.07 -48.14
C ALA A 226 26.36 7.61 -48.40
N TYR A 227 25.44 6.70 -48.15
CA TYR A 227 25.49 5.29 -48.50
C TYR A 227 24.22 4.93 -49.23
N VAL A 228 24.36 4.38 -50.43
CA VAL A 228 23.19 3.98 -51.27
C VAL A 228 23.28 2.51 -51.60
N ARG A 229 22.19 1.80 -51.41
CA ARG A 229 22.06 0.38 -51.75
C ARG A 229 20.86 0.14 -52.63
N ILE A 230 21.05 -0.71 -53.64
CA ILE A 230 19.96 -1.22 -54.48
C ILE A 230 20.09 -2.74 -54.58
N PHE A 231 18.99 -3.47 -54.43
CA PHE A 231 18.99 -4.94 -54.51
C PHE A 231 20.08 -5.62 -53.64
N GLY A 232 20.35 -5.04 -52.46
CA GLY A 232 21.40 -5.51 -51.56
C GLY A 232 22.83 -5.08 -51.91
N GLN A 233 23.06 -4.60 -53.10
CA GLN A 233 24.37 -4.12 -53.58
C GLN A 233 24.61 -2.67 -53.14
N LEU A 234 25.80 -2.39 -52.61
CA LEU A 234 26.22 -1.03 -52.27
C LEU A 234 26.71 -0.31 -53.56
N ILE A 235 26.04 0.77 -53.96
CA ILE A 235 26.36 1.54 -55.16
C ILE A 235 27.03 2.87 -54.83
N LEU A 236 26.92 3.34 -53.57
CA LEU A 236 27.66 4.48 -53.06
C LEU A 236 28.12 4.14 -51.64
N ASP A 237 29.42 4.24 -51.37
CA ASP A 237 30.02 3.83 -50.09
C ASP A 237 30.70 5.00 -49.39
N GLY A 238 29.95 5.70 -48.53
CA GLY A 238 30.49 6.70 -47.63
C GLY A 238 31.04 7.95 -48.32
N GLN A 239 30.50 8.32 -49.46
CA GLN A 239 30.89 9.53 -50.14
C GLN A 239 30.48 10.77 -49.33
N GLU A 240 31.41 11.68 -49.11
CA GLU A 240 31.12 12.97 -48.47
C GLU A 240 30.31 13.86 -49.42
N ILE A 241 29.25 14.45 -48.88
CA ILE A 241 28.32 15.30 -49.64
C ILE A 241 28.78 16.75 -49.48
N ALA A 242 29.06 17.39 -50.60
CA ALA A 242 29.52 18.81 -50.60
C ALA A 242 28.36 19.81 -50.50
N ASP A 243 27.22 19.49 -51.09
CA ASP A 243 26.03 20.35 -51.17
C ASP A 243 24.80 19.60 -50.65
N ASP A 244 23.61 20.16 -50.78
CA ASP A 244 22.34 19.48 -50.45
C ASP A 244 21.87 18.46 -51.50
N SER A 245 22.80 17.92 -52.30
CA SER A 245 22.55 16.86 -53.28
C SER A 245 23.77 15.97 -53.50
N PHE A 246 23.54 14.74 -53.94
CA PHE A 246 24.58 13.78 -54.32
C PHE A 246 24.06 12.79 -55.33
N ASP A 247 24.98 12.19 -56.09
CA ASP A 247 24.66 11.29 -57.18
C ASP A 247 25.06 9.84 -56.87
N ALA A 248 24.30 8.90 -57.41
CA ALA A 248 24.68 7.48 -57.45
C ALA A 248 24.27 6.86 -58.81
N THR A 249 25.11 5.96 -59.32
CA THR A 249 24.84 5.36 -60.62
C THR A 249 24.25 3.95 -60.47
N ILE A 250 23.20 3.66 -61.23
CA ILE A 250 22.58 2.33 -61.28
C ILE A 250 23.57 1.33 -61.91
N PRO A 251 23.89 0.22 -61.22
CA PRO A 251 24.83 -0.77 -61.72
C PRO A 251 24.27 -1.55 -62.91
N ALA A 252 25.19 -2.02 -63.77
CA ALA A 252 24.83 -2.94 -64.84
C ALA A 252 24.40 -4.31 -64.30
N GLY A 253 23.45 -4.96 -64.91
CA GLY A 253 23.04 -6.33 -64.55
C GLY A 253 21.87 -6.43 -63.60
N LEU A 254 21.21 -5.34 -63.25
CA LEU A 254 19.93 -5.40 -62.53
C LEU A 254 18.82 -5.91 -63.50
N PRO A 255 17.94 -6.81 -62.99
CA PRO A 255 16.77 -7.22 -63.80
C PRO A 255 15.81 -6.04 -63.98
N GLN A 256 15.04 -6.11 -65.06
CA GLN A 256 14.00 -5.09 -65.32
C GLN A 256 12.91 -5.14 -64.30
N GLY A 257 12.34 -3.98 -63.93
CA GLY A 257 11.26 -3.83 -62.97
C GLY A 257 11.61 -2.88 -61.84
N PHE A 258 10.74 -2.86 -60.81
CA PHE A 258 10.90 -1.97 -59.68
C PHE A 258 11.87 -2.51 -58.63
N HIS A 259 12.83 -1.67 -58.26
CA HIS A 259 13.84 -1.95 -57.25
C HIS A 259 13.78 -0.94 -56.13
N GLN A 260 13.95 -1.44 -54.93
CA GLN A 260 14.05 -0.60 -53.73
C GLN A 260 15.46 -0.05 -53.62
N ILE A 261 15.55 1.27 -53.50
CA ILE A 261 16.81 1.98 -53.26
C ILE A 261 16.76 2.48 -51.81
N ARG A 262 17.74 2.08 -51.00
CA ARG A 262 17.89 2.54 -49.63
C ARG A 262 19.06 3.50 -49.54
N VAL A 263 18.75 4.69 -49.03
CA VAL A 263 19.72 5.75 -48.76
C VAL A 263 19.89 5.90 -47.26
N ASP A 264 21.13 5.83 -46.79
CA ASP A 264 21.54 6.07 -45.43
C ASP A 264 22.51 7.26 -45.36
N ILE A 265 22.20 8.28 -44.60
CA ILE A 265 23.09 9.45 -44.36
C ILE A 265 23.70 9.33 -42.98
N SER A 266 24.99 8.97 -42.90
CA SER A 266 25.79 8.86 -41.66
C SER A 266 25.11 8.15 -40.50
N ARG A 267 24.18 7.23 -40.74
CA ARG A 267 23.32 6.52 -39.81
C ARG A 267 22.30 7.42 -39.06
N LEU A 268 22.19 8.69 -39.41
CA LEU A 268 21.27 9.65 -38.81
C LEU A 268 19.92 9.71 -39.53
N HIS A 269 19.95 9.57 -40.85
CA HIS A 269 18.73 9.56 -41.69
C HIS A 269 18.73 8.36 -42.61
N ARG A 270 17.58 7.73 -42.77
CA ARG A 270 17.37 6.63 -43.71
C ARG A 270 16.07 6.86 -44.45
N LYS A 271 16.14 6.80 -45.80
CA LYS A 271 14.97 6.85 -46.66
C LYS A 271 15.04 5.79 -47.76
N THR A 272 13.89 5.35 -48.19
CA THR A 272 13.71 4.35 -49.21
C THR A 272 12.96 4.96 -50.36
N PHE A 273 13.50 4.76 -51.57
CA PHE A 273 12.89 5.15 -52.85
C PHE A 273 12.65 3.90 -53.69
N PHE A 274 11.84 4.02 -54.71
CA PHE A 274 11.62 2.98 -55.71
C PHE A 274 12.05 3.51 -57.07
N PHE A 275 12.82 2.69 -57.80
CA PHE A 275 13.33 3.00 -59.12
C PHE A 275 12.93 1.88 -60.08
N GLU A 276 12.43 2.22 -61.24
CA GLU A 276 12.09 1.26 -62.28
C GLU A 276 13.24 1.12 -63.30
N VAL A 277 13.84 -0.06 -63.35
CA VAL A 277 14.84 -0.39 -64.39
C VAL A 277 14.12 -0.73 -65.67
N THR A 278 14.33 0.10 -66.69
CA THR A 278 13.80 -0.10 -68.07
C THR A 278 14.85 -0.74 -69.00
N ALA A 279 14.43 -1.17 -70.18
CA ALA A 279 15.30 -1.80 -71.12
C ALA A 279 16.37 -0.84 -71.68
#